data_361ba0e8cce1bc5506cc2d1bedfbffee
#
_entry.id   361ba0e8cce1bc5506cc2d1bedfbffee
#
_cell.length_a   1.000
_cell.length_b   1.000
_cell.length_c   1.000
_cell.angle_alpha   90.00
_cell.angle_beta   90.00
_cell.angle_gamma   90.00
#
_symmetry.space_group_name_H-M   'P 1'
#
loop_
_entity.id
_entity.type
_entity.pdbx_description
1 polymer ?
#
loop_
_entity_poly.entity_id
_entity_poly.type
_entity_poly.pdbx_seq_one_letter_code
_entity_poly.pdbx_strand_id
1 'polypeptide(L)'
;RRQRQMCIRDRVTDPIPSFSFVLYNPSGGFASFIIPALLVVILQQSIILGIGILAGGLYEHRKLRHYYQNREKIRNNVLHLVLGKTICYYSLFIVTTMYMLHIIPWLFDYPQLGNQWEIYSFMAPFLLSSIFFGITLSVFVRERESVFLIIVFTSMIFLFASGITWPYDRMPVIWQILGGLIPSTWGVEGFIRMNTEGATISDVRGPFLNLWILTGIYFVTACIVYNYQIWKDKKRHQIETT
;
A
#
# COMPACT_ATOMS: atom_id res chain seq x y z
N ARG A 1 10.60 -28.77 43.06
CA ARG A 1 9.29 -29.06 43.72
C ARG A 1 8.17 -28.15 43.18
N ARG A 2 8.39 -26.84 42.92
CA ARG A 2 7.34 -25.93 42.35
C ARG A 2 6.88 -26.31 40.94
N GLN A 3 7.75 -26.76 40.06
CA GLN A 3 7.37 -27.19 38.69
C GLN A 3 6.51 -28.45 38.69
N ARG A 4 6.76 -29.43 39.60
CA ARG A 4 5.91 -30.64 39.72
C ARG A 4 4.51 -30.32 40.23
N GLN A 5 4.35 -29.36 41.13
CA GLN A 5 3.03 -28.96 41.62
C GLN A 5 2.21 -28.22 40.55
N MET A 6 2.85 -27.47 39.67
CA MET A 6 2.20 -26.80 38.54
C MET A 6 1.64 -27.83 37.53
N CYS A 7 2.44 -28.82 37.15
CA CYS A 7 1.99 -29.89 36.24
C CYS A 7 0.86 -30.77 36.82
N ILE A 8 0.80 -30.96 38.15
CA ILE A 8 -0.27 -31.74 38.81
C ILE A 8 -1.56 -30.91 38.85
N ARG A 9 -1.47 -29.61 39.07
CA ARG A 9 -2.63 -28.70 39.08
C ARG A 9 -3.28 -28.58 37.70
N ASP A 10 -2.48 -28.50 36.62
CA ASP A 10 -2.98 -28.48 35.26
C ASP A 10 -3.72 -29.78 34.87
N ARG A 11 -3.25 -30.93 35.34
CA ARG A 11 -3.93 -32.21 35.10
C ARG A 11 -5.28 -32.38 35.83
N VAL A 12 -5.44 -31.69 36.96
CA VAL A 12 -6.68 -31.75 37.74
C VAL A 12 -7.74 -30.78 37.21
N THR A 13 -7.28 -29.67 36.62
CA THR A 13 -8.18 -28.66 36.05
C THR A 13 -8.56 -28.94 34.60
N ASP A 14 -7.79 -29.76 33.88
CA ASP A 14 -8.07 -30.13 32.49
C ASP A 14 -8.05 -31.65 32.32
N PRO A 15 -9.13 -32.35 32.77
CA PRO A 15 -9.21 -33.80 32.74
C PRO A 15 -9.28 -34.44 31.35
N ILE A 16 -9.47 -33.61 30.33
CA ILE A 16 -9.45 -34.03 28.93
C ILE A 16 -8.13 -33.50 28.30
N PRO A 17 -7.23 -34.38 27.80
CA PRO A 17 -6.04 -33.92 27.12
C PRO A 17 -6.44 -33.16 25.87
N SER A 18 -6.45 -31.84 25.95
CA SER A 18 -6.62 -30.97 24.79
C SER A 18 -5.29 -30.83 24.07
N PHE A 19 -5.19 -31.39 22.89
CA PHE A 19 -4.08 -31.10 21.98
C PHE A 19 -4.44 -29.86 21.17
N SER A 20 -3.91 -28.71 21.58
CA SER A 20 -4.05 -27.50 20.78
C SER A 20 -2.99 -27.50 19.65
N PHE A 21 -3.42 -27.77 18.45
CA PHE A 21 -2.59 -27.51 17.26
C PHE A 21 -2.78 -26.06 16.84
N VAL A 22 -1.70 -25.29 16.84
CA VAL A 22 -1.70 -23.96 16.27
C VAL A 22 -1.70 -24.12 14.75
N LEU A 23 -2.88 -23.97 14.12
CA LEU A 23 -3.05 -24.11 12.67
C LEU A 23 -2.38 -22.96 11.89
N TYR A 24 -2.33 -21.78 12.49
CA TYR A 24 -1.80 -20.57 11.92
C TYR A 24 -0.77 -19.95 12.85
N ASN A 25 0.30 -19.38 12.30
CA ASN A 25 1.40 -18.78 13.05
C ASN A 25 2.07 -19.78 14.04
N PRO A 26 2.84 -20.75 13.55
CA PRO A 26 3.46 -21.79 14.38
C PRO A 26 4.42 -21.23 15.45
N SER A 27 4.98 -20.03 15.24
CA SER A 27 5.82 -19.35 16.23
C SER A 27 5.03 -18.70 17.37
N GLY A 28 3.70 -18.56 17.24
CA GLY A 28 2.82 -17.93 18.25
C GLY A 28 3.19 -16.48 18.57
N GLY A 29 4.09 -15.90 17.81
CA GLY A 29 4.65 -14.58 18.07
C GLY A 29 3.78 -13.46 17.48
N PHE A 30 3.53 -12.42 18.27
CA PHE A 30 2.87 -11.20 17.81
C PHE A 30 3.64 -10.51 16.65
N ALA A 31 4.96 -10.61 16.68
CA ALA A 31 5.84 -10.06 15.65
C ALA A 31 5.64 -10.72 14.28
N SER A 32 5.44 -12.03 14.22
CA SER A 32 5.24 -12.77 12.97
C SER A 32 3.94 -12.42 12.23
N PHE A 33 2.98 -11.81 12.93
CA PHE A 33 1.75 -11.28 12.35
C PHE A 33 1.90 -9.80 11.95
N ILE A 34 2.44 -8.98 12.84
CA ILE A 34 2.49 -7.51 12.64
C ILE A 34 3.55 -7.11 11.62
N ILE A 35 4.73 -7.72 11.64
CA ILE A 35 5.82 -7.28 10.76
C ILE A 35 5.46 -7.42 9.27
N PRO A 36 4.91 -8.54 8.77
CA PRO A 36 4.47 -8.65 7.38
C PRO A 36 3.41 -7.59 7.02
N ALA A 37 2.47 -7.33 7.92
CA ALA A 37 1.45 -6.32 7.72
C ALA A 37 2.04 -4.89 7.61
N LEU A 38 2.97 -4.55 8.50
CA LEU A 38 3.68 -3.27 8.46
C LEU A 38 4.50 -3.10 7.18
N LEU A 39 5.13 -4.15 6.67
CA LEU A 39 5.88 -4.09 5.41
C LEU A 39 5.01 -3.64 4.24
N VAL A 40 3.76 -4.08 4.17
CA VAL A 40 2.81 -3.64 3.13
C VAL A 40 2.46 -2.16 3.28
N VAL A 41 2.22 -1.68 4.51
CA VAL A 41 1.96 -0.25 4.76
C VAL A 41 3.19 0.60 4.44
N ILE A 42 4.39 0.17 4.85
CA ILE A 42 5.65 0.86 4.57
C ILE A 42 5.90 0.91 3.05
N LEU A 43 5.59 -0.16 2.33
CA LEU A 43 5.71 -0.20 0.87
C LEU A 43 4.82 0.86 0.22
N GLN A 44 3.55 0.98 0.63
CA GLN A 44 2.66 2.03 0.15
C GLN A 44 3.19 3.44 0.48
N GLN A 45 3.66 3.67 1.70
CA GLN A 45 4.22 4.95 2.11
C GLN A 45 5.47 5.31 1.31
N SER A 46 6.33 4.32 1.02
CA SER A 46 7.51 4.51 0.18
C SER A 46 7.14 4.90 -1.25
N ILE A 47 6.07 4.32 -1.80
CA ILE A 47 5.53 4.69 -3.12
C ILE A 47 5.06 6.15 -3.12
N ILE A 48 4.26 6.53 -2.13
CA ILE A 48 3.73 7.90 -1.99
C ILE A 48 4.89 8.90 -1.82
N LEU A 49 5.89 8.57 -1.01
CA LEU A 49 7.09 9.38 -0.79
C LEU A 49 7.86 9.60 -2.09
N GLY A 50 8.19 8.52 -2.79
CA GLY A 50 8.96 8.58 -4.03
C GLY A 50 8.26 9.40 -5.11
N ILE A 51 6.97 9.17 -5.32
CA ILE A 51 6.15 9.92 -6.29
C ILE A 51 6.03 11.39 -5.86
N GLY A 52 5.79 11.65 -4.58
CA GLY A 52 5.64 12.99 -4.04
C GLY A 52 6.91 13.84 -4.18
N ILE A 53 8.09 13.29 -3.82
CA ILE A 53 9.38 13.98 -3.97
C ILE A 53 9.65 14.34 -5.43
N LEU A 54 9.41 13.41 -6.36
CA LEU A 54 9.60 13.66 -7.79
C LEU A 54 8.62 14.71 -8.31
N ALA A 55 7.37 14.66 -7.87
CA ALA A 55 6.36 15.66 -8.26
C ALA A 55 6.69 17.05 -7.68
N GLY A 56 7.06 17.14 -6.41
CA GLY A 56 7.48 18.40 -5.75
C GLY A 56 8.70 19.01 -6.44
N GLY A 57 9.71 18.19 -6.77
CA GLY A 57 10.90 18.67 -7.49
C GLY A 57 10.61 19.18 -8.89
N LEU A 58 9.68 18.57 -9.61
CA LEU A 58 9.25 19.07 -10.93
C LEU A 58 8.52 20.42 -10.79
N TYR A 59 7.72 20.59 -9.75
CA TYR A 59 6.99 21.82 -9.50
C TYR A 59 7.92 22.97 -9.06
N GLU A 60 8.82 22.71 -8.12
CA GLU A 60 9.79 23.67 -7.57
C GLU A 60 10.74 24.23 -8.62
N HIS A 61 11.27 23.36 -9.49
CA HIS A 61 12.22 23.77 -10.54
C HIS A 61 11.56 24.36 -11.78
N ARG A 62 10.26 24.61 -11.80
CA ARG A 62 9.51 25.07 -12.97
C ARG A 62 9.80 24.26 -14.26
N LYS A 63 10.38 23.07 -14.14
CA LYS A 63 10.67 22.15 -15.26
C LYS A 63 9.41 21.62 -15.93
N LEU A 64 8.28 21.75 -15.27
CA LEU A 64 6.97 21.54 -15.89
C LEU A 64 6.84 22.40 -17.17
N ARG A 65 7.35 23.65 -17.17
CA ARG A 65 7.31 24.55 -18.31
C ARG A 65 8.00 23.98 -19.55
N HIS A 66 9.22 23.46 -19.42
CA HIS A 66 9.98 22.91 -20.57
C HIS A 66 9.34 21.61 -21.09
N TYR A 67 8.75 20.82 -20.20
CA TYR A 67 8.03 19.60 -20.55
C TYR A 67 6.71 19.89 -21.28
N TYR A 68 6.11 21.07 -21.05
CA TYR A 68 4.84 21.48 -21.66
C TYR A 68 5.01 22.33 -22.94
N GLN A 69 6.14 22.98 -23.16
CA GLN A 69 6.37 23.87 -24.30
C GLN A 69 6.47 23.11 -25.64
N ASN A 70 6.92 21.85 -25.62
CA ASN A 70 6.96 20.94 -26.78
C ASN A 70 5.62 20.24 -27.08
N ARG A 71 4.52 20.72 -26.54
CA ARG A 71 3.32 19.93 -26.28
C ARG A 71 2.07 20.25 -27.10
N GLU A 72 2.13 21.01 -28.16
CA GLU A 72 0.95 21.04 -29.05
C GLU A 72 0.65 19.64 -29.64
N LYS A 73 1.68 18.80 -29.79
CA LYS A 73 1.59 17.41 -30.26
C LYS A 73 1.20 16.38 -29.18
N ILE A 74 1.40 16.70 -27.87
CA ILE A 74 1.18 15.76 -26.75
C ILE A 74 -0.15 15.99 -26.01
N ARG A 75 -0.89 17.07 -26.33
CA ARG A 75 -2.17 17.43 -25.68
C ARG A 75 -3.23 16.33 -25.76
N ASN A 76 -3.15 15.44 -26.73
CA ASN A 76 -4.10 14.35 -26.87
C ASN A 76 -3.78 13.09 -26.03
N ASN A 77 -2.69 13.10 -25.22
CA ASN A 77 -2.19 11.87 -24.62
C ASN A 77 -1.83 12.00 -23.14
N VAL A 78 -2.70 12.61 -22.30
CA VAL A 78 -2.58 12.53 -20.82
C VAL A 78 -2.48 11.06 -20.39
N LEU A 79 -3.20 10.18 -21.06
CA LEU A 79 -3.15 8.73 -20.85
C LEU A 79 -1.74 8.17 -21.03
N HIS A 80 -1.05 8.51 -22.10
CA HIS A 80 0.32 8.04 -22.35
C HIS A 80 1.31 8.55 -21.30
N LEU A 81 1.09 9.78 -20.79
CA LEU A 81 1.92 10.32 -19.73
C LEU A 81 1.72 9.58 -18.42
N VAL A 82 0.46 9.34 -18.02
CA VAL A 82 0.12 8.63 -16.80
C VAL A 82 0.63 7.20 -16.90
N LEU A 83 0.37 6.50 -18.00
CA LEU A 83 0.83 5.12 -18.22
C LEU A 83 2.36 5.03 -18.25
N GLY A 84 3.05 5.93 -18.95
CA GLY A 84 4.51 5.94 -18.99
C GLY A 84 5.16 6.12 -17.61
N LYS A 85 4.60 7.04 -16.79
CA LYS A 85 5.04 7.21 -15.41
C LYS A 85 4.73 5.98 -14.56
N THR A 86 3.54 5.41 -14.73
CA THR A 86 3.13 4.20 -14.00
C THR A 86 4.04 3.03 -14.29
N ILE A 87 4.40 2.79 -15.54
CA ILE A 87 5.34 1.71 -15.92
C ILE A 87 6.71 1.93 -15.27
N CYS A 88 7.21 3.17 -15.26
CA CYS A 88 8.48 3.50 -14.63
C CYS A 88 8.44 3.26 -13.11
N TYR A 89 7.40 3.74 -12.42
CA TYR A 89 7.25 3.52 -10.99
C TYR A 89 7.01 2.04 -10.66
N TYR A 90 6.20 1.36 -11.44
CA TYR A 90 5.92 -0.04 -11.25
C TYR A 90 7.20 -0.90 -11.36
N SER A 91 8.06 -0.63 -12.35
CA SER A 91 9.33 -1.33 -12.50
C SER A 91 10.29 -1.12 -11.34
N LEU A 92 10.32 0.07 -10.74
CA LEU A 92 11.13 0.35 -9.55
C LEU A 92 10.56 -0.34 -8.30
N PHE A 93 9.25 -0.22 -8.09
CA PHE A 93 8.64 -0.73 -6.87
C PHE A 93 8.39 -2.24 -6.87
N ILE A 94 8.36 -2.91 -8.02
CA ILE A 94 8.35 -4.38 -8.07
C ILE A 94 9.61 -4.97 -7.47
N VAL A 95 10.78 -4.36 -7.72
CA VAL A 95 12.06 -4.78 -7.14
C VAL A 95 12.05 -4.57 -5.62
N THR A 96 11.56 -3.41 -5.16
CA THR A 96 11.42 -3.14 -3.73
C THR A 96 10.44 -4.10 -3.06
N THR A 97 9.36 -4.46 -3.74
CA THR A 97 8.37 -5.43 -3.25
C THR A 97 8.99 -6.81 -3.10
N MET A 98 9.74 -7.28 -4.10
CA MET A 98 10.46 -8.54 -4.02
C MET A 98 11.45 -8.56 -2.85
N TYR A 99 12.19 -7.47 -2.66
CA TYR A 99 13.10 -7.33 -1.53
C TYR A 99 12.36 -7.42 -0.19
N MET A 100 11.30 -6.62 -0.01
CA MET A 100 10.57 -6.55 1.25
C MET A 100 9.79 -7.82 1.58
N LEU A 101 9.17 -8.46 0.59
CA LEU A 101 8.26 -9.58 0.83
C LEU A 101 8.93 -10.95 0.71
N HIS A 102 10.14 -11.03 0.18
CA HIS A 102 10.87 -12.28 0.04
C HIS A 102 12.19 -12.29 0.81
N ILE A 103 13.05 -11.29 0.58
CA ILE A 103 14.39 -11.28 1.17
C ILE A 103 14.33 -10.99 2.67
N ILE A 104 13.51 -10.04 3.12
CA ILE A 104 13.39 -9.73 4.55
C ILE A 104 12.83 -10.91 5.36
N PRO A 105 11.71 -11.54 4.99
CA PRO A 105 11.22 -12.71 5.69
C PRO A 105 12.21 -13.88 5.70
N TRP A 106 12.93 -14.10 4.60
CA TRP A 106 13.98 -15.11 4.52
C TRP A 106 15.16 -14.81 5.47
N LEU A 107 15.57 -13.54 5.58
CA LEU A 107 16.68 -13.12 6.45
C LEU A 107 16.33 -13.25 7.94
N PHE A 108 15.09 -13.03 8.32
CA PHE A 108 14.60 -13.08 9.69
C PHE A 108 13.84 -14.36 10.06
N ASP A 109 13.88 -15.36 9.19
CA ASP A 109 13.26 -16.68 9.39
C ASP A 109 11.74 -16.60 9.70
N TYR A 110 11.04 -15.64 9.08
CA TYR A 110 9.59 -15.53 9.23
C TYR A 110 8.88 -16.62 8.42
N PRO A 111 7.92 -17.34 9.03
CA PRO A 111 7.17 -18.38 8.33
C PRO A 111 6.35 -17.76 7.20
N GLN A 112 6.55 -18.27 5.99
CA GLN A 112 5.77 -17.96 4.80
C GLN A 112 5.05 -19.22 4.34
N LEU A 113 3.74 -19.32 4.61
CA LEU A 113 2.93 -20.49 4.25
C LEU A 113 2.33 -20.38 2.84
N GLY A 114 2.24 -19.15 2.32
CA GLY A 114 1.61 -18.86 1.03
C GLY A 114 2.45 -19.22 -0.18
N ASN A 115 1.77 -19.50 -1.30
CA ASN A 115 2.42 -19.67 -2.59
C ASN A 115 2.94 -18.31 -3.10
N GLN A 116 4.26 -18.22 -3.32
CA GLN A 116 4.93 -16.98 -3.72
C GLN A 116 4.33 -16.37 -5.02
N TRP A 117 3.98 -17.21 -6.01
CA TRP A 117 3.41 -16.74 -7.27
C TRP A 117 2.03 -16.10 -7.09
N GLU A 118 1.22 -16.64 -6.20
CA GLU A 118 -0.09 -16.08 -5.87
C GLU A 118 0.06 -14.75 -5.11
N ILE A 119 1.01 -14.68 -4.18
CA ILE A 119 1.33 -13.44 -3.45
C ILE A 119 1.75 -12.34 -4.43
N TYR A 120 2.66 -12.61 -5.38
CA TYR A 120 3.05 -11.61 -6.38
C TYR A 120 1.89 -11.21 -7.30
N SER A 121 1.05 -12.15 -7.68
CA SER A 121 -0.15 -11.85 -8.48
C SER A 121 -1.14 -10.96 -7.73
N PHE A 122 -1.28 -11.16 -6.41
CA PHE A 122 -2.08 -10.31 -5.52
C PHE A 122 -1.45 -8.92 -5.35
N MET A 123 -0.12 -8.84 -5.23
CA MET A 123 0.58 -7.57 -5.04
C MET A 123 0.59 -6.69 -6.30
N ALA A 124 0.35 -7.24 -7.49
CA ALA A 124 0.29 -6.47 -8.73
C ALA A 124 -0.79 -5.36 -8.71
N PRO A 125 -2.08 -5.63 -8.45
CA PRO A 125 -3.09 -4.59 -8.33
C PRO A 125 -2.86 -3.67 -7.11
N PHE A 126 -2.28 -4.17 -6.02
CA PHE A 126 -1.89 -3.34 -4.88
C PHE A 126 -0.86 -2.28 -5.26
N LEU A 127 0.19 -2.65 -6.00
CA LEU A 127 1.19 -1.70 -6.48
C LEU A 127 0.58 -0.68 -7.43
N LEU A 128 -0.24 -1.12 -8.39
CA LEU A 128 -0.91 -0.23 -9.34
C LEU A 128 -1.83 0.78 -8.63
N SER A 129 -2.68 0.31 -7.71
CA SER A 129 -3.57 1.18 -6.96
C SER A 129 -2.81 2.18 -6.10
N SER A 130 -1.71 1.73 -5.44
CA SER A 130 -0.85 2.59 -4.61
C SER A 130 -0.10 3.64 -5.44
N ILE A 131 0.35 3.30 -6.65
CA ILE A 131 0.99 4.24 -7.57
C ILE A 131 -0.01 5.30 -8.03
N PHE A 132 -1.21 4.92 -8.49
CA PHE A 132 -2.22 5.89 -8.91
C PHE A 132 -2.73 6.74 -7.75
N PHE A 133 -2.85 6.16 -6.55
CA PHE A 133 -3.16 6.90 -5.34
C PHE A 133 -2.06 7.93 -5.01
N GLY A 134 -0.79 7.54 -5.07
CA GLY A 134 0.35 8.45 -4.89
C GLY A 134 0.39 9.58 -5.92
N ILE A 135 0.11 9.28 -7.19
CA ILE A 135 -0.02 10.27 -8.26
C ILE A 135 -1.16 11.24 -7.94
N THR A 136 -2.30 10.76 -7.48
CA THR A 136 -3.44 11.60 -7.10
C THR A 136 -3.10 12.52 -5.93
N LEU A 137 -2.42 12.02 -4.90
CA LEU A 137 -1.96 12.80 -3.75
C LEU A 137 -0.88 13.83 -4.12
N SER A 138 -0.09 13.58 -5.17
CA SER A 138 0.99 14.48 -5.59
C SER A 138 0.52 15.88 -6.00
N VAL A 139 -0.79 16.08 -6.25
CA VAL A 139 -1.39 17.40 -6.53
C VAL A 139 -1.25 18.35 -5.35
N PHE A 140 -1.29 17.83 -4.14
CA PHE A 140 -1.17 18.62 -2.92
C PHE A 140 0.27 19.02 -2.63
N VAL A 141 1.23 18.37 -3.30
CA VAL A 141 2.66 18.60 -3.12
C VAL A 141 3.12 19.74 -3.99
N ARG A 142 3.59 20.82 -3.38
CA ARG A 142 4.18 21.98 -4.09
C ARG A 142 5.69 22.03 -3.94
N GLU A 143 6.21 21.55 -2.84
CA GLU A 143 7.63 21.57 -2.46
C GLU A 143 8.03 20.15 -2.02
N ARG A 144 9.30 19.79 -2.20
CA ARG A 144 9.81 18.48 -1.78
C ARG A 144 9.63 18.22 -0.29
N GLU A 145 9.79 19.26 0.52
CA GLU A 145 9.69 19.17 1.98
C GLU A 145 8.25 18.91 2.45
N SER A 146 7.25 19.44 1.74
CA SER A 146 5.84 19.24 2.07
C SER A 146 5.42 17.76 2.02
N VAL A 147 6.13 16.93 1.26
CA VAL A 147 5.84 15.48 1.18
C VAL A 147 6.05 14.79 2.51
N PHE A 148 7.11 15.15 3.24
CA PHE A 148 7.40 14.54 4.54
C PHE A 148 6.29 14.81 5.56
N LEU A 149 5.75 16.03 5.57
CA LEU A 149 4.61 16.37 6.42
C LEU A 149 3.38 15.52 6.06
N ILE A 150 3.06 15.40 4.77
CA ILE A 150 1.94 14.58 4.31
C ILE A 150 2.12 13.13 4.78
N ILE A 151 3.31 12.56 4.64
CA ILE A 151 3.57 11.17 5.04
C ILE A 151 3.47 10.99 6.55
N VAL A 152 4.03 11.89 7.36
CA VAL A 152 3.95 11.79 8.82
C VAL A 152 2.47 11.78 9.28
N PHE A 153 1.64 12.67 8.75
CA PHE A 153 0.22 12.71 9.12
C PHE A 153 -0.56 11.53 8.56
N THR A 154 -0.30 11.11 7.32
CA THR A 154 -1.02 9.99 6.70
C THR A 154 -0.58 8.63 7.22
N SER A 155 0.67 8.48 7.70
CA SER A 155 1.19 7.21 8.21
C SER A 155 0.38 6.68 9.38
N MET A 156 0.02 7.55 10.33
CA MET A 156 -0.84 7.17 11.46
C MET A 156 -2.23 6.75 10.99
N ILE A 157 -2.84 7.52 10.07
CA ILE A 157 -4.16 7.20 9.53
C ILE A 157 -4.13 5.86 8.81
N PHE A 158 -3.11 5.62 7.99
CA PHE A 158 -2.99 4.37 7.23
C PHE A 158 -2.72 3.17 8.12
N LEU A 159 -1.93 3.34 9.19
CA LEU A 159 -1.69 2.29 10.17
C LEU A 159 -2.99 1.87 10.88
N PHE A 160 -3.77 2.84 11.37
CA PHE A 160 -5.03 2.55 12.04
C PHE A 160 -6.09 2.00 11.07
N ALA A 161 -6.19 2.55 9.86
CA ALA A 161 -7.16 2.13 8.85
C ALA A 161 -6.83 0.76 8.22
N SER A 162 -5.56 0.31 8.28
CA SER A 162 -5.13 -0.96 7.68
C SER A 162 -5.68 -2.23 8.34
N GLY A 163 -6.36 -2.09 9.49
CA GLY A 163 -6.89 -3.26 10.22
C GLY A 163 -5.87 -3.99 11.09
N ILE A 164 -4.59 -3.55 11.09
CA ILE A 164 -3.53 -4.16 11.91
C ILE A 164 -3.78 -3.94 13.40
N THR A 165 -4.10 -2.70 13.76
CA THR A 165 -4.26 -2.28 15.15
C THR A 165 -5.65 -2.56 15.68
N TRP A 166 -6.65 -2.48 14.80
CA TRP A 166 -8.05 -2.69 15.14
C TRP A 166 -8.74 -3.48 14.04
N PRO A 167 -9.46 -4.59 14.36
CA PRO A 167 -10.17 -5.38 13.36
C PRO A 167 -11.14 -4.51 12.55
N TYR A 168 -11.10 -4.61 11.22
CA TYR A 168 -11.90 -3.79 10.30
C TYR A 168 -13.40 -3.86 10.61
N ASP A 169 -13.91 -5.05 10.93
CA ASP A 169 -15.34 -5.29 11.24
C ASP A 169 -15.82 -4.60 12.55
N ARG A 170 -14.90 -4.18 13.42
CA ARG A 170 -15.21 -3.53 14.70
C ARG A 170 -15.01 -2.03 14.68
N MET A 171 -14.57 -1.48 13.53
CA MET A 171 -14.40 -0.04 13.38
C MET A 171 -15.75 0.66 13.21
N PRO A 172 -15.89 1.93 13.67
CA PRO A 172 -17.02 2.78 13.30
C PRO A 172 -17.13 2.90 11.77
N VAL A 173 -18.36 2.95 11.25
CA VAL A 173 -18.65 2.96 9.80
C VAL A 173 -17.88 4.03 9.03
N ILE A 174 -17.68 5.21 9.62
CA ILE A 174 -16.91 6.31 9.01
C ILE A 174 -15.47 5.87 8.71
N TRP A 175 -14.82 5.20 9.66
CA TRP A 175 -13.45 4.70 9.49
C TRP A 175 -13.37 3.51 8.53
N GLN A 176 -14.43 2.68 8.47
CA GLN A 176 -14.52 1.61 7.48
C GLN A 176 -14.57 2.18 6.05
N ILE A 177 -15.38 3.22 5.83
CA ILE A 177 -15.48 3.88 4.51
C ILE A 177 -14.16 4.55 4.13
N LEU A 178 -13.55 5.32 5.05
CA LEU A 178 -12.27 5.97 4.81
C LEU A 178 -11.14 4.95 4.59
N GLY A 179 -11.09 3.92 5.42
CA GLY A 179 -10.13 2.81 5.28
C GLY A 179 -10.31 2.06 3.97
N GLY A 180 -11.54 1.83 3.54
CA GLY A 180 -11.86 1.16 2.28
C GLY A 180 -11.34 1.88 1.03
N LEU A 181 -11.10 3.19 1.11
CA LEU A 181 -10.49 3.98 0.04
C LEU A 181 -8.95 3.85 0.01
N ILE A 182 -8.34 3.33 1.07
CA ILE A 182 -6.88 3.25 1.17
C ILE A 182 -6.42 1.88 0.65
N PRO A 183 -5.52 1.82 -0.36
CA PRO A 183 -5.05 0.55 -0.90
C PRO A 183 -4.42 -0.38 0.13
N SER A 184 -3.68 0.16 1.15
CA SER A 184 -3.06 -0.65 2.18
C SER A 184 -4.05 -1.45 3.03
N THR A 185 -5.26 -1.00 3.22
CA THR A 185 -6.28 -1.74 3.97
C THR A 185 -6.56 -3.11 3.35
N TRP A 186 -6.85 -3.13 2.06
CA TRP A 186 -7.08 -4.37 1.31
C TRP A 186 -5.79 -5.13 1.04
N GLY A 187 -4.68 -4.41 0.83
CA GLY A 187 -3.36 -5.00 0.66
C GLY A 187 -2.90 -5.78 1.87
N VAL A 188 -3.06 -5.20 3.06
CA VAL A 188 -2.70 -5.84 4.34
C VAL A 188 -3.60 -7.04 4.62
N GLU A 189 -4.92 -6.87 4.48
CA GLU A 189 -5.87 -7.95 4.74
C GLU A 189 -5.58 -9.18 3.87
N GLY A 190 -5.46 -8.99 2.56
CA GLY A 190 -5.20 -10.10 1.66
C GLY A 190 -3.80 -10.69 1.83
N PHE A 191 -2.78 -9.85 2.00
CA PHE A 191 -1.41 -10.31 2.17
C PHE A 191 -1.22 -11.16 3.44
N ILE A 192 -1.79 -10.73 4.58
CA ILE A 192 -1.70 -11.50 5.83
C ILE A 192 -2.35 -12.87 5.65
N ARG A 193 -3.57 -12.94 5.09
CA ARG A 193 -4.26 -14.21 4.87
C ARG A 193 -3.44 -15.15 3.99
N MET A 194 -2.86 -14.63 2.91
CA MET A 194 -2.03 -15.43 2.01
C MET A 194 -0.71 -15.86 2.66
N ASN A 195 -0.02 -14.94 3.34
CA ASN A 195 1.29 -15.20 3.91
C ASN A 195 1.24 -16.08 5.18
N THR A 196 0.27 -15.83 6.07
CA THR A 196 0.22 -16.45 7.41
C THR A 196 -0.72 -17.65 7.45
N GLU A 197 -1.80 -17.63 6.69
CA GLU A 197 -2.81 -18.69 6.67
C GLU A 197 -2.66 -19.62 5.46
N GLY A 198 -1.79 -19.26 4.48
CA GLY A 198 -1.63 -20.02 3.26
C GLY A 198 -2.84 -19.95 2.32
N ALA A 199 -3.67 -18.91 2.47
CA ALA A 199 -4.86 -18.72 1.64
C ALA A 199 -4.49 -18.51 0.16
N THR A 200 -5.32 -19.03 -0.74
CA THR A 200 -5.18 -18.85 -2.19
C THR A 200 -5.85 -17.54 -2.65
N ILE A 201 -5.57 -17.10 -3.87
CA ILE A 201 -6.25 -15.92 -4.47
C ILE A 201 -7.78 -16.10 -4.46
N SER A 202 -8.26 -17.34 -4.58
CA SER A 202 -9.70 -17.64 -4.52
C SER A 202 -10.32 -17.32 -3.16
N ASP A 203 -9.55 -17.42 -2.08
CA ASP A 203 -10.04 -17.19 -0.71
C ASP A 203 -10.02 -15.70 -0.36
N VAL A 204 -9.13 -14.92 -1.01
CA VAL A 204 -8.99 -13.46 -0.83
C VAL A 204 -9.62 -12.66 -1.98
N ARG A 205 -10.65 -13.21 -2.65
CA ARG A 205 -11.33 -12.53 -3.78
C ARG A 205 -11.85 -11.14 -3.43
N GLY A 206 -12.36 -10.95 -2.22
CA GLY A 206 -12.88 -9.66 -1.76
C GLY A 206 -11.81 -8.57 -1.81
N PRO A 207 -10.72 -8.67 -1.03
CA PRO A 207 -9.60 -7.74 -1.08
C PRO A 207 -9.00 -7.57 -2.48
N PHE A 208 -8.86 -8.65 -3.25
CA PHE A 208 -8.32 -8.62 -4.61
C PHE A 208 -9.19 -7.81 -5.57
N LEU A 209 -10.51 -8.00 -5.57
CA LEU A 209 -11.44 -7.22 -6.39
C LEU A 209 -11.48 -5.75 -5.98
N ASN A 210 -11.46 -5.46 -4.67
CA ASN A 210 -11.43 -4.11 -4.17
C ASN A 210 -10.16 -3.35 -4.61
N LEU A 211 -9.00 -4.02 -4.66
CA LEU A 211 -7.77 -3.44 -5.19
C LEU A 211 -7.89 -3.10 -6.68
N TRP A 212 -8.53 -3.95 -7.49
CA TRP A 212 -8.78 -3.65 -8.91
C TRP A 212 -9.75 -2.49 -9.09
N ILE A 213 -10.81 -2.42 -8.28
CA ILE A 213 -11.76 -1.29 -8.29
C ILE A 213 -11.04 0.00 -7.93
N LEU A 214 -10.23 0.00 -6.85
CA LEU A 214 -9.43 1.15 -6.46
C LEU A 214 -8.42 1.55 -7.54
N THR A 215 -7.79 0.59 -8.21
CA THR A 215 -6.90 0.84 -9.35
C THR A 215 -7.63 1.62 -10.44
N GLY A 216 -8.84 1.21 -10.80
CA GLY A 216 -9.67 1.92 -11.78
C GLY A 216 -10.06 3.33 -11.35
N ILE A 217 -10.51 3.48 -10.10
CA ILE A 217 -10.90 4.79 -9.54
C ILE A 217 -9.70 5.75 -9.53
N TYR A 218 -8.56 5.30 -8.99
CA TYR A 218 -7.37 6.14 -8.90
C TYR A 218 -6.70 6.40 -10.24
N PHE A 219 -6.82 5.50 -11.21
CA PHE A 219 -6.40 5.77 -12.58
C PHE A 219 -7.17 6.94 -13.19
N VAL A 220 -8.50 6.95 -13.06
CA VAL A 220 -9.36 8.04 -13.55
C VAL A 220 -9.03 9.35 -12.83
N THR A 221 -8.91 9.32 -11.49
CA THR A 221 -8.56 10.52 -10.72
C THR A 221 -7.17 11.04 -11.08
N ALA A 222 -6.16 10.18 -11.29
CA ALA A 222 -4.84 10.58 -11.74
C ALA A 222 -4.90 11.28 -13.12
N CYS A 223 -5.68 10.78 -14.06
CA CYS A 223 -5.88 11.42 -15.36
C CYS A 223 -6.53 12.80 -15.22
N ILE A 224 -7.56 12.94 -14.39
CA ILE A 224 -8.23 14.22 -14.12
C ILE A 224 -7.24 15.22 -13.53
N VAL A 225 -6.46 14.79 -12.56
CA VAL A 225 -5.47 15.57 -11.84
C VAL A 225 -4.40 16.13 -12.80
N TYR A 226 -3.82 15.27 -13.64
CA TYR A 226 -2.85 15.73 -14.64
C TYR A 226 -3.46 16.69 -15.65
N ASN A 227 -4.68 16.44 -16.08
CA ASN A 227 -5.38 17.36 -16.99
C ASN A 227 -5.60 18.74 -16.34
N TYR A 228 -5.98 18.76 -15.07
CA TYR A 228 -6.15 19.99 -14.29
C TYR A 228 -4.82 20.74 -14.11
N GLN A 229 -3.72 20.07 -13.79
CA GLN A 229 -2.40 20.70 -13.68
C GLN A 229 -1.96 21.34 -14.99
N ILE A 230 -2.17 20.66 -16.11
CA ILE A 230 -1.87 21.18 -17.45
C ILE A 230 -2.70 22.43 -17.76
N TRP A 231 -3.98 22.41 -17.45
CA TRP A 231 -4.89 23.54 -17.65
C TRP A 231 -4.48 24.76 -16.81
N LYS A 232 -4.14 24.53 -15.54
CA LYS A 232 -3.72 25.59 -14.61
C LYS A 232 -2.44 26.28 -15.04
N ASP A 233 -1.45 25.53 -15.52
CA ASP A 233 -0.21 26.09 -16.04
C ASP A 233 -0.43 26.95 -17.28
N LYS A 234 -1.34 26.57 -18.19
CA LYS A 234 -1.72 27.37 -19.35
C LYS A 234 -2.29 28.73 -18.97
N LYS A 235 -3.22 28.73 -17.99
CA LYS A 235 -3.85 29.98 -17.53
C LYS A 235 -2.86 30.95 -16.90
N ARG A 236 -1.87 30.44 -16.16
CA ARG A 236 -0.79 31.25 -15.60
C ARG A 236 0.08 31.91 -16.69
N HIS A 237 0.38 31.18 -17.76
CA HIS A 237 1.18 31.67 -18.85
C HIS A 237 0.51 32.80 -19.62
N GLN A 238 -0.80 32.78 -19.82
CA GLN A 238 -1.53 33.84 -20.47
C GLN A 238 -1.51 35.15 -19.67
N ILE A 239 -1.47 35.06 -18.34
CA ILE A 239 -1.42 36.23 -17.44
C ILE A 239 -0.01 36.86 -17.38
N GLU A 240 1.07 36.05 -17.52
CA GLU A 240 2.45 36.56 -17.52
C GLU A 240 2.90 37.18 -18.85
N THR A 241 2.18 36.93 -19.94
CA THR A 241 2.46 37.47 -21.29
C THR A 241 1.58 38.66 -21.67
N THR A 242 0.61 39.06 -20.84
CA THR A 242 -0.21 40.27 -20.97
C THR A 242 0.29 41.33 -20.01
#